data_259435225be5c6a913b39a3c98224368
#
_entry.id   259435225be5c6a913b39a3c98224368
#
_cell.length_a   1.000
_cell.length_b   1.000
_cell.length_c   1.000
_cell.angle_alpha   90.00
_cell.angle_beta   90.00
_cell.angle_gamma   90.00
#
_symmetry.space_group_name_H-M   'P 1'
#
loop_
_entity.id
_entity.type
_entity.pdbx_description
1 polymer ?
#
loop_
_entity_poly.entity_id
_entity_poly.type
_entity_poly.pdbx_seq_one_letter_code
_entity_poly.pdbx_strand_id
1 'polypeptide(L)'
;MTDTPAPNVSNPNTPNPNVTGIKHMAFAVRSAEAALKTYQQFLGVSGDTQIEVYPKSRNRVALFRLGGTEYQLCESMDENGRFASWIQERGEGLHHICYEVADIEAALAHAQTNGAALRECKACRVTGSHPHPEGYVAFLDNDAGGIELEFMQVYTPEELREYEQVKGV
;
A
#
# COMPACT_ATOMS: atom_id res chain seq x y z
N MET A 1 -42.61 -13.55 -22.18
CA MET A 1 -41.16 -13.69 -22.36
C MET A 1 -40.57 -12.46 -21.72
N THR A 2 -39.98 -12.59 -20.54
CA THR A 2 -39.35 -11.48 -19.82
C THR A 2 -37.87 -11.44 -20.24
N ASP A 3 -37.53 -10.45 -21.07
CA ASP A 3 -36.12 -10.15 -21.38
C ASP A 3 -35.43 -9.75 -20.10
N THR A 4 -34.61 -10.63 -19.55
CA THR A 4 -33.66 -10.29 -18.49
C THR A 4 -32.49 -9.58 -19.19
N PRO A 5 -32.21 -8.31 -18.87
CA PRO A 5 -31.06 -7.64 -19.46
C PRO A 5 -29.78 -8.40 -19.10
N ALA A 6 -28.94 -8.63 -20.10
CA ALA A 6 -27.63 -9.24 -19.89
C ALA A 6 -26.84 -8.41 -18.87
N PRO A 7 -26.04 -9.04 -17.99
CA PRO A 7 -25.20 -8.30 -17.07
C PRO A 7 -24.29 -7.36 -17.84
N ASN A 8 -24.25 -6.10 -17.40
CA ASN A 8 -23.41 -5.07 -17.99
C ASN A 8 -21.94 -5.46 -17.75
N VAL A 9 -21.35 -6.16 -18.70
CA VAL A 9 -19.91 -6.50 -18.63
C VAL A 9 -19.16 -5.18 -18.85
N SER A 10 -18.69 -4.59 -17.75
CA SER A 10 -17.83 -3.43 -17.81
C SER A 10 -16.63 -3.75 -18.69
N ASN A 11 -16.31 -2.84 -19.63
CA ASN A 11 -15.15 -3.00 -20.50
C ASN A 11 -13.89 -3.10 -19.61
N PRO A 12 -13.14 -4.21 -19.63
CA PRO A 12 -11.96 -4.38 -18.76
C PRO A 12 -10.85 -3.36 -19.02
N ASN A 13 -10.93 -2.63 -20.11
CA ASN A 13 -9.99 -1.56 -20.45
C ASN A 13 -10.46 -0.17 -19.98
N THR A 14 -11.59 -0.04 -19.28
CA THR A 14 -11.98 1.25 -18.71
C THR A 14 -11.13 1.50 -17.46
N PRO A 15 -10.30 2.57 -17.43
CA PRO A 15 -9.53 2.91 -16.24
C PRO A 15 -10.46 3.06 -15.03
N ASN A 16 -10.00 2.63 -13.85
CA ASN A 16 -10.72 2.93 -12.62
C ASN A 16 -10.73 4.45 -12.42
N PRO A 17 -11.88 5.14 -12.55
CA PRO A 17 -11.94 6.60 -12.51
C PRO A 17 -11.57 7.16 -11.13
N ASN A 18 -11.50 6.31 -10.10
CA ASN A 18 -11.18 6.71 -8.74
C ASN A 18 -9.67 6.66 -8.44
N VAL A 19 -8.84 6.03 -9.28
CA VAL A 19 -7.37 6.04 -9.09
C VAL A 19 -6.82 7.39 -9.54
N THR A 20 -6.21 8.13 -8.61
CA THR A 20 -5.68 9.48 -8.83
C THR A 20 -4.16 9.51 -9.00
N GLY A 21 -3.45 8.51 -8.50
CA GLY A 21 -1.99 8.43 -8.60
C GLY A 21 -1.38 7.28 -7.83
N ILE A 22 -0.06 7.35 -7.65
CA ILE A 22 0.70 6.47 -6.78
C ILE A 22 0.95 7.21 -5.46
N LYS A 23 0.47 6.66 -4.35
CA LYS A 23 0.73 7.20 -3.01
C LYS A 23 2.16 6.83 -2.59
N HIS A 24 2.51 5.54 -2.65
CA HIS A 24 3.86 5.08 -2.36
C HIS A 24 4.24 3.78 -3.10
N MET A 25 5.55 3.55 -3.16
CA MET A 25 6.14 2.28 -3.58
C MET A 25 6.94 1.71 -2.41
N ALA A 26 6.66 0.47 -2.03
CA ALA A 26 7.34 -0.21 -0.93
C ALA A 26 8.23 -1.33 -1.44
N PHE A 27 9.47 -1.31 -0.98
CA PHE A 27 10.50 -2.28 -1.33
C PHE A 27 10.82 -3.15 -0.12
N ALA A 28 10.82 -4.46 -0.31
CA ALA A 28 11.31 -5.39 0.68
C ALA A 28 12.84 -5.43 0.62
N VAL A 29 13.50 -5.09 1.71
CA VAL A 29 14.95 -5.03 1.83
C VAL A 29 15.43 -5.77 3.09
N ARG A 30 16.62 -6.39 3.01
CA ARG A 30 17.25 -7.06 4.17
C ARG A 30 17.77 -6.08 5.21
N SER A 31 18.18 -4.89 4.76
CA SER A 31 18.65 -3.82 5.64
C SER A 31 18.17 -2.48 5.10
N ALA A 32 17.32 -1.82 5.86
CA ALA A 32 16.84 -0.48 5.53
C ALA A 32 17.98 0.53 5.51
N GLU A 33 18.98 0.39 6.42
CA GLU A 33 20.17 1.25 6.45
C GLU A 33 21.02 1.12 5.18
N ALA A 34 21.32 -0.12 4.77
CA ALA A 34 22.17 -0.36 3.61
C ALA A 34 21.50 0.13 2.33
N ALA A 35 20.20 -0.15 2.18
CA ALA A 35 19.41 0.33 1.05
C ALA A 35 19.32 1.86 1.04
N LEU A 36 18.97 2.51 2.18
CA LEU A 36 18.88 3.95 2.31
C LEU A 36 20.21 4.64 1.94
N LYS A 37 21.32 4.11 2.43
CA LYS A 37 22.67 4.62 2.09
C LYS A 37 22.91 4.67 0.57
N THR A 38 22.44 3.64 -0.16
CA THR A 38 22.55 3.61 -1.62
C THR A 38 21.73 4.75 -2.26
N TYR A 39 20.48 4.95 -1.81
CA TYR A 39 19.64 6.05 -2.29
C TYR A 39 20.23 7.43 -1.95
N GLN A 40 20.80 7.60 -0.75
CA GLN A 40 21.49 8.84 -0.35
C GLN A 40 22.72 9.10 -1.24
N GLN A 41 23.53 8.09 -1.46
CA GLN A 41 24.78 8.21 -2.18
C GLN A 41 24.60 8.48 -3.69
N PHE A 42 23.62 7.82 -4.32
CA PHE A 42 23.49 7.86 -5.78
C PHE A 42 22.32 8.70 -6.28
N LEU A 43 21.28 8.90 -5.47
CA LEU A 43 20.06 9.61 -5.89
C LEU A 43 19.79 10.89 -5.09
N GLY A 44 20.68 11.26 -4.17
CA GLY A 44 20.59 12.52 -3.43
C GLY A 44 19.44 12.56 -2.40
N VAL A 45 19.02 11.41 -1.90
CA VAL A 45 18.08 11.35 -0.76
C VAL A 45 18.74 12.02 0.45
N SER A 46 17.97 12.78 1.23
CA SER A 46 18.49 13.53 2.39
C SER A 46 19.18 12.62 3.39
N GLY A 47 20.34 13.05 3.87
CA GLY A 47 21.06 12.41 4.97
C GLY A 47 20.29 12.41 6.30
N ASP A 48 19.29 13.29 6.44
CA ASP A 48 18.44 13.39 7.63
C ASP A 48 17.27 12.39 7.63
N THR A 49 17.11 11.61 6.53
CA THR A 49 16.07 10.56 6.47
C THR A 49 16.29 9.56 7.60
N GLN A 50 15.28 9.41 8.45
CA GLN A 50 15.30 8.49 9.58
C GLN A 50 14.69 7.15 9.22
N ILE A 51 15.08 6.10 9.93
CA ILE A 51 14.45 4.78 9.87
C ILE A 51 13.51 4.66 11.05
N GLU A 52 12.22 4.58 10.77
CA GLU A 52 11.18 4.47 11.77
C GLU A 52 10.92 3.00 12.12
N VAL A 53 10.60 2.76 13.39
CA VAL A 53 10.21 1.44 13.88
C VAL A 53 8.69 1.39 14.02
N TYR A 54 8.08 0.40 13.41
CA TYR A 54 6.64 0.11 13.51
C TYR A 54 6.43 -1.13 14.40
N PRO A 55 6.21 -0.96 15.72
CA PRO A 55 6.22 -2.08 16.66
C PRO A 55 5.11 -3.11 16.40
N LYS A 56 3.92 -2.65 15.97
CA LYS A 56 2.77 -3.55 15.70
C LYS A 56 3.02 -4.50 14.53
N SER A 57 3.59 -3.99 13.45
CA SER A 57 3.92 -4.78 12.26
C SER A 57 5.31 -5.39 12.34
N ARG A 58 6.10 -5.06 13.37
CA ARG A 58 7.49 -5.49 13.58
C ARG A 58 8.37 -5.24 12.36
N ASN A 59 8.28 -4.02 11.84
CA ASN A 59 9.05 -3.56 10.68
C ASN A 59 9.84 -2.31 11.03
N ARG A 60 10.91 -2.11 10.27
CA ARG A 60 11.69 -0.87 10.19
C ARG A 60 11.52 -0.32 8.79
N VAL A 61 11.26 0.96 8.65
CA VAL A 61 10.99 1.58 7.36
C VAL A 61 11.77 2.89 7.23
N ALA A 62 12.56 3.00 6.17
CA ALA A 62 13.05 4.29 5.72
C ALA A 62 12.05 4.87 4.71
N LEU A 63 11.54 6.05 5.02
CA LEU A 63 10.51 6.73 4.24
C LEU A 63 11.08 8.03 3.70
N PHE A 64 11.00 8.24 2.37
CA PHE A 64 11.46 9.45 1.70
C PHE A 64 10.74 9.68 0.37
N ARG A 65 10.90 10.85 -0.22
CA ARG A 65 10.27 11.21 -1.51
C ARG A 65 11.33 11.49 -2.57
N LEU A 66 11.07 10.92 -3.78
CA LEU A 66 11.82 11.22 -5.00
C LEU A 66 10.84 11.49 -6.14
N GLY A 67 11.04 12.59 -6.88
CA GLY A 67 10.21 12.92 -8.03
C GLY A 67 8.71 13.01 -7.72
N GLY A 68 8.33 13.41 -6.49
CA GLY A 68 6.93 13.47 -6.07
C GLY A 68 6.35 12.15 -5.54
N THR A 69 7.00 11.01 -5.76
CA THR A 69 6.57 9.70 -5.26
C THR A 69 7.24 9.39 -3.92
N GLU A 70 6.48 8.80 -3.01
CA GLU A 70 6.99 8.29 -1.74
C GLU A 70 7.58 6.89 -1.91
N TYR A 71 8.73 6.66 -1.30
CA TYR A 71 9.44 5.39 -1.26
C TYR A 71 9.51 4.89 0.16
N GLN A 72 9.27 3.61 0.34
CA GLN A 72 9.37 2.91 1.62
C GLN A 72 10.33 1.74 1.49
N LEU A 73 11.48 1.78 2.18
CA LEU A 73 12.40 0.66 2.28
C LEU A 73 12.05 -0.12 3.54
N CYS A 74 11.44 -1.27 3.37
CA CYS A 74 10.79 -2.04 4.43
C CYS A 74 11.65 -3.24 4.83
N GLU A 75 12.11 -3.26 6.06
CA GLU A 75 12.85 -4.36 6.69
C GLU A 75 11.98 -5.02 7.76
N SER A 76 11.86 -6.34 7.75
CA SER A 76 11.23 -7.07 8.86
C SER A 76 12.22 -7.21 10.01
N MET A 77 11.74 -7.01 11.24
CA MET A 77 12.53 -7.26 12.47
C MET A 77 12.61 -8.75 12.84
N ASP A 78 11.75 -9.58 12.24
CA ASP A 78 11.69 -11.01 12.45
C ASP A 78 12.00 -11.77 11.17
N GLU A 79 12.68 -12.92 11.27
CA GLU A 79 13.04 -13.77 10.12
C GLU A 79 11.80 -14.30 9.37
N ASN A 80 10.67 -14.44 10.04
CA ASN A 80 9.39 -14.86 9.46
C ASN A 80 8.42 -13.69 9.27
N GLY A 81 8.93 -12.44 9.34
CA GLY A 81 8.13 -11.24 9.09
C GLY A 81 7.72 -11.12 7.62
N ARG A 82 6.73 -10.26 7.34
CA ARG A 82 6.14 -10.09 5.99
C ARG A 82 7.20 -9.91 4.90
N PHE A 83 8.12 -8.96 5.09
CA PHE A 83 9.13 -8.66 4.08
C PHE A 83 10.26 -9.69 4.07
N ALA A 84 10.62 -10.27 5.22
CA ALA A 84 11.61 -11.34 5.28
C ALA A 84 11.13 -12.59 4.52
N SER A 85 9.87 -13.01 4.74
CA SER A 85 9.26 -14.12 4.00
C SER A 85 9.20 -13.85 2.50
N TRP A 86 8.82 -12.63 2.11
CA TRP A 86 8.85 -12.22 0.70
C TRP A 86 10.24 -12.35 0.09
N ILE A 87 11.28 -11.87 0.80
CA ILE A 87 12.66 -11.92 0.33
C ILE A 87 13.16 -13.36 0.18
N GLN A 88 12.74 -14.25 1.08
CA GLN A 88 13.10 -15.68 0.98
C GLN A 88 12.55 -16.33 -0.29
N GLU A 89 11.35 -15.94 -0.71
CA GLU A 89 10.68 -16.51 -1.88
C GLU A 89 11.10 -15.83 -3.20
N ARG A 90 11.31 -14.52 -3.20
CA ARG A 90 11.41 -13.70 -4.41
C ARG A 90 12.66 -12.83 -4.50
N GLY A 91 13.45 -12.74 -3.44
CA GLY A 91 14.58 -11.80 -3.34
C GLY A 91 14.14 -10.41 -2.89
N GLU A 92 15.11 -9.51 -2.76
CA GLU A 92 14.84 -8.09 -2.48
C GLU A 92 14.25 -7.39 -3.70
N GLY A 93 13.34 -6.44 -3.49
CA GLY A 93 12.75 -5.67 -4.59
C GLY A 93 11.41 -5.05 -4.27
N LEU A 94 10.74 -4.58 -5.31
CA LEU A 94 9.43 -3.94 -5.20
C LEU A 94 8.40 -4.96 -4.68
N HIS A 95 7.87 -4.68 -3.50
CA HIS A 95 6.93 -5.53 -2.80
C HIS A 95 5.47 -5.15 -3.13
N HIS A 96 5.13 -3.87 -3.01
CA HIS A 96 3.80 -3.37 -3.35
C HIS A 96 3.81 -1.94 -3.86
N ILE A 97 2.75 -1.61 -4.56
CA ILE A 97 2.42 -0.24 -4.95
C ILE A 97 1.10 0.11 -4.29
N CYS A 98 1.08 1.21 -3.56
CA CYS A 98 -0.12 1.80 -3.02
C CYS A 98 -0.63 2.87 -4.00
N TYR A 99 -1.83 2.66 -4.52
CA TYR A 99 -2.50 3.61 -5.39
C TYR A 99 -3.39 4.53 -4.57
N GLU A 100 -3.22 5.83 -4.77
CA GLU A 100 -4.13 6.82 -4.22
C GLU A 100 -5.45 6.78 -4.97
N VAL A 101 -6.55 6.79 -4.22
CA VAL A 101 -7.91 6.78 -4.76
C VAL A 101 -8.73 7.91 -4.15
N ALA A 102 -9.64 8.47 -4.94
CA ALA A 102 -10.53 9.53 -4.47
C ALA A 102 -11.63 9.01 -3.52
N ASP A 103 -12.11 7.78 -3.77
CA ASP A 103 -13.14 7.08 -3.00
C ASP A 103 -12.78 5.59 -2.96
N ILE A 104 -12.39 5.11 -1.78
CA ILE A 104 -11.90 3.75 -1.62
C ILE A 104 -12.99 2.70 -1.83
N GLU A 105 -14.23 2.99 -1.42
CA GLU A 105 -15.35 2.05 -1.60
C GLU A 105 -15.71 1.91 -3.08
N ALA A 106 -15.74 3.01 -3.81
CA ALA A 106 -15.98 2.98 -5.25
C ALA A 106 -14.82 2.29 -6.00
N ALA A 107 -13.56 2.50 -5.58
CA ALA A 107 -12.40 1.83 -6.15
C ALA A 107 -12.44 0.32 -5.93
N LEU A 108 -12.81 -0.12 -4.71
CA LEU A 108 -12.96 -1.54 -4.37
C LEU A 108 -14.12 -2.18 -5.13
N ALA A 109 -15.26 -1.51 -5.21
CA ALA A 109 -16.41 -2.01 -5.98
C ALA A 109 -16.05 -2.22 -7.46
N HIS A 110 -15.32 -1.27 -8.05
CA HIS A 110 -14.81 -1.41 -9.42
C HIS A 110 -13.87 -2.61 -9.55
N ALA A 111 -12.88 -2.75 -8.67
CA ALA A 111 -11.93 -3.86 -8.70
C ALA A 111 -12.63 -5.21 -8.57
N GLN A 112 -13.54 -5.36 -7.60
CA GLN A 112 -14.29 -6.60 -7.37
C GLN A 112 -15.22 -6.96 -8.55
N THR A 113 -15.88 -5.96 -9.17
CA THR A 113 -16.68 -6.18 -10.39
C THR A 113 -15.83 -6.72 -11.54
N ASN A 114 -14.54 -6.40 -11.56
CA ASN A 114 -13.58 -6.90 -12.54
C ASN A 114 -12.79 -8.14 -12.06
N GLY A 115 -13.27 -8.82 -11.01
CA GLY A 115 -12.75 -10.11 -10.57
C GLY A 115 -11.65 -10.03 -9.51
N ALA A 116 -11.37 -8.87 -8.93
CA ALA A 116 -10.42 -8.78 -7.83
C ALA A 116 -11.00 -9.37 -6.53
N ALA A 117 -10.17 -10.10 -5.82
CA ALA A 117 -10.43 -10.53 -4.45
C ALA A 117 -9.75 -9.59 -3.45
N LEU A 118 -10.35 -9.44 -2.27
CA LEU A 118 -9.77 -8.63 -1.18
C LEU A 118 -8.95 -9.52 -0.26
N ARG A 119 -7.83 -8.98 0.21
CA ARG A 119 -6.94 -9.63 1.17
C ARG A 119 -7.08 -8.99 2.56
N GLU A 120 -6.95 -9.82 3.60
CA GLU A 120 -6.88 -9.34 4.98
C GLU A 120 -5.59 -8.53 5.21
N CYS A 121 -5.72 -7.37 5.84
CA CYS A 121 -4.58 -6.65 6.42
C CYS A 121 -4.00 -7.45 7.58
N LYS A 122 -2.78 -7.95 7.45
CA LYS A 122 -2.13 -8.77 8.49
C LYS A 122 -1.95 -8.03 9.82
N ALA A 123 -1.75 -6.71 9.78
CA ALA A 123 -1.57 -5.89 10.97
C ALA A 123 -2.88 -5.56 11.70
N CYS A 124 -3.96 -5.28 10.94
CA CYS A 124 -5.24 -4.84 11.47
C CYS A 124 -6.27 -5.97 11.62
N ARG A 125 -6.06 -7.10 10.93
CA ARG A 125 -6.98 -8.24 10.85
C ARG A 125 -8.34 -7.85 10.27
N VAL A 126 -8.35 -6.95 9.30
CA VAL A 126 -9.53 -6.45 8.59
C VAL A 126 -9.38 -6.73 7.10
N THR A 127 -10.46 -7.19 6.47
CA THR A 127 -10.60 -7.31 5.02
C THR A 127 -11.47 -6.16 4.51
N GLY A 128 -11.08 -5.54 3.40
CA GLY A 128 -11.72 -4.34 2.88
C GLY A 128 -11.11 -3.07 3.44
N SER A 129 -11.81 -1.94 3.26
CA SER A 129 -11.32 -0.65 3.70
C SER A 129 -11.30 -0.54 5.23
N HIS A 130 -10.25 0.05 5.76
CA HIS A 130 -10.11 0.27 7.20
C HIS A 130 -9.10 1.40 7.47
N PRO A 131 -9.22 2.08 8.63
CA PRO A 131 -8.37 3.21 8.96
C PRO A 131 -6.92 2.80 9.27
N HIS A 132 -5.99 3.54 8.68
CA HIS A 132 -4.55 3.53 8.91
C HIS A 132 -4.08 4.95 9.26
N PRO A 133 -2.81 5.17 9.68
CA PRO A 133 -2.35 6.51 10.10
C PRO A 133 -2.52 7.62 9.07
N GLU A 134 -2.49 7.30 7.78
CA GLU A 134 -2.53 8.31 6.71
C GLU A 134 -3.84 8.34 5.91
N GLY A 135 -4.73 7.36 6.13
CA GLY A 135 -5.96 7.23 5.35
C GLY A 135 -6.66 5.91 5.54
N TYR A 136 -7.72 5.71 4.79
CA TYR A 136 -8.34 4.40 4.65
C TYR A 136 -7.55 3.56 3.65
N VAL A 137 -7.21 2.32 4.02
CA VAL A 137 -6.47 1.40 3.16
C VAL A 137 -7.26 0.12 2.88
N ALA A 138 -6.97 -0.50 1.75
CA ALA A 138 -7.44 -1.84 1.42
C ALA A 138 -6.42 -2.57 0.55
N PHE A 139 -6.37 -3.88 0.67
CA PHE A 139 -5.42 -4.74 -0.04
C PHE A 139 -6.15 -5.68 -0.97
N LEU A 140 -5.65 -5.82 -2.20
CA LEU A 140 -6.13 -6.82 -3.14
C LEU A 140 -5.33 -8.11 -2.95
N ASP A 141 -5.98 -9.24 -3.15
CA ASP A 141 -5.33 -10.56 -3.16
C ASP A 141 -4.69 -10.89 -4.51
N ASN A 142 -5.08 -10.15 -5.53
CA ASN A 142 -4.50 -10.21 -6.86
C ASN A 142 -3.22 -9.39 -6.89
N ASP A 143 -2.19 -9.92 -7.53
CA ASP A 143 -0.96 -9.19 -7.81
C ASP A 143 -0.83 -8.81 -9.31
N ALA A 144 0.10 -7.92 -9.58
CA ALA A 144 0.47 -7.52 -10.93
C ALA A 144 1.93 -7.92 -11.18
N GLY A 145 2.17 -9.14 -11.66
CA GLY A 145 3.52 -9.66 -11.89
C GLY A 145 4.30 -9.89 -10.59
N GLY A 146 3.62 -10.33 -9.55
CA GLY A 146 4.19 -10.55 -8.21
C GLY A 146 4.21 -9.31 -7.31
N ILE A 147 3.74 -8.14 -7.79
CA ILE A 147 3.65 -6.91 -7.00
C ILE A 147 2.27 -6.86 -6.35
N GLU A 148 2.22 -6.76 -5.02
CA GLU A 148 0.95 -6.60 -4.31
C GLU A 148 0.31 -5.23 -4.61
N LEU A 149 -1.02 -5.19 -4.66
CA LEU A 149 -1.79 -3.99 -4.95
C LEU A 149 -2.48 -3.51 -3.67
N GLU A 150 -2.31 -2.23 -3.37
CA GLU A 150 -2.92 -1.54 -2.25
C GLU A 150 -3.66 -0.29 -2.73
N PHE A 151 -4.82 0.01 -2.15
CA PHE A 151 -5.51 1.28 -2.33
C PHE A 151 -5.47 2.08 -1.05
N MET A 152 -5.33 3.41 -1.19
CA MET A 152 -5.42 4.35 -0.08
C MET A 152 -6.24 5.57 -0.47
N GLN A 153 -7.27 5.86 0.31
CA GLN A 153 -7.92 7.16 0.34
C GLN A 153 -7.31 7.97 1.47
N VAL A 154 -6.56 9.01 1.12
CA VAL A 154 -5.93 9.90 2.10
C VAL A 154 -7.01 10.66 2.88
N TYR A 155 -6.83 10.78 4.19
CA TYR A 155 -7.74 11.54 5.03
C TYR A 155 -7.83 13.01 4.64
N THR A 156 -9.02 13.56 4.70
CA THR A 156 -9.19 15.00 4.84
C THR A 156 -8.60 15.46 6.18
N PRO A 157 -8.29 16.76 6.34
CA PRO A 157 -7.81 17.28 7.62
C PRO A 157 -8.76 17.04 8.79
N GLU A 158 -10.06 16.91 8.55
CA GLU A 158 -11.08 16.60 9.56
C GLU A 158 -11.02 15.14 9.98
N GLU A 159 -11.03 14.22 9.03
CA GLU A 159 -10.92 12.77 9.27
C GLU A 159 -9.61 12.41 9.99
N LEU A 160 -8.49 13.08 9.65
CA LEU A 160 -7.22 12.88 10.33
C LEU A 160 -7.32 13.26 11.81
N ARG A 161 -7.90 14.43 12.12
CA ARG A 161 -8.13 14.84 13.52
C ARG A 161 -9.00 13.85 14.28
N GLU A 162 -10.06 13.33 13.65
CA GLU A 162 -10.93 12.32 14.27
C GLU A 162 -10.17 11.01 14.53
N TYR A 163 -9.37 10.57 13.56
CA TYR A 163 -8.54 9.38 13.71
C TYR A 163 -7.56 9.51 14.88
N GLU A 164 -6.84 10.64 14.98
CA GLU A 164 -5.89 10.92 16.05
C GLU A 164 -6.56 10.93 17.43
N GLN A 165 -7.76 11.53 17.55
CA GLN A 165 -8.52 11.54 18.80
C GLN A 165 -8.92 10.14 19.24
N VAL A 166 -9.36 9.27 18.32
CA VAL A 166 -9.76 7.89 18.62
C VAL A 166 -8.57 7.03 19.02
N LYS A 167 -7.40 7.28 18.44
CA LYS A 167 -6.16 6.52 18.73
C LYS A 167 -5.40 7.04 19.95
N GLY A 168 -5.73 8.22 20.46
CA GLY A 168 -5.04 8.84 21.61
C GLY A 168 -3.61 9.30 21.28
N VAL A 169 -3.39 9.73 20.04
CA VAL A 169 -2.11 10.25 19.55
C VAL A 169 -2.21 11.77 19.42
#